data_d473ca2fec653c029c8e35d326ea0985
#
_entry.id   d473ca2fec653c029c8e35d326ea0985
#
_cell.length_a   1.000
_cell.length_b   1.000
_cell.length_c   1.000
_cell.angle_alpha   90.00
_cell.angle_beta   90.00
_cell.angle_gamma   90.00
#
_symmetry.space_group_name_H-M   'P 1'
#
loop_
_entity.id
_entity.type
_entity.pdbx_description
1 polymer ?
#
loop_
_entity_poly.entity_id
_entity_poly.type
_entity_poly.pdbx_seq_one_letter_code
_entity_poly.pdbx_strand_id
1 'polypeptide(L)'
;ANMANVAAAIMETFHFWWVGFYRVKENQLVLSPFQGPLACTRIGFGKGVCGTAWKEARTILVPDVETFPGHIACSSASRSEIVVPLFRRGEVYAVLDIDSEHLNTFDETDAHYLERIGRTLSGENRMTIRKASPGDLDRLMEIFDIARRFMQSTGNANQWINGYPQRELIAREIETSHCHVCENETGQIVGTFCFIPGPDPTYSYIEDGTWPNDEPYYVIHRIASDGSCKGIAKACIDWCYSQC
;
A
#
# COMPACT_ATOMS: atom_id res chain seq x y z
N ALA A 1 -7.62 12.55 -11.48
CA ALA A 1 -6.76 12.56 -12.68
C ALA A 1 -6.17 11.17 -12.96
N ASN A 2 -5.62 10.49 -11.94
CA ASN A 2 -4.93 9.22 -12.15
C ASN A 2 -5.81 8.10 -12.68
N MET A 3 -7.04 7.95 -12.18
CA MET A 3 -7.97 6.92 -12.67
C MET A 3 -8.29 7.08 -14.16
N ALA A 4 -8.49 8.32 -14.63
CA ALA A 4 -8.76 8.58 -16.05
C ALA A 4 -7.57 8.16 -16.94
N ASN A 5 -6.34 8.52 -16.53
CA ASN A 5 -5.13 8.16 -17.27
C ASN A 5 -4.89 6.64 -17.26
N VAL A 6 -5.17 5.97 -16.14
CA VAL A 6 -5.02 4.51 -16.05
C VAL A 6 -6.05 3.80 -16.92
N ALA A 7 -7.32 4.22 -16.91
CA ALA A 7 -8.33 3.65 -17.81
C ALA A 7 -7.94 3.84 -19.28
N ALA A 8 -7.46 5.03 -19.65
CA ALA A 8 -6.99 5.29 -21.01
C ALA A 8 -5.77 4.44 -21.37
N ALA A 9 -4.77 4.33 -20.51
CA ALA A 9 -3.56 3.55 -20.76
C ALA A 9 -3.87 2.05 -20.93
N ILE A 10 -4.73 1.48 -20.08
CA ILE A 10 -5.14 0.07 -20.20
C ILE A 10 -5.90 -0.14 -21.51
N MET A 11 -6.87 0.74 -21.82
CA MET A 11 -7.63 0.67 -23.07
C MET A 11 -6.72 0.75 -24.30
N GLU A 12 -5.80 1.71 -24.34
CA GLU A 12 -4.87 1.91 -25.46
C GLU A 12 -3.89 0.75 -25.63
N THR A 13 -3.48 0.10 -24.53
CA THR A 13 -2.50 -0.98 -24.54
C THR A 13 -3.11 -2.32 -24.94
N PHE A 14 -4.29 -2.64 -24.40
CA PHE A 14 -4.88 -3.99 -24.50
C PHE A 14 -6.13 -4.04 -25.36
N HIS A 15 -6.72 -2.89 -25.74
CA HIS A 15 -7.90 -2.79 -26.59
C HIS A 15 -9.13 -3.56 -26.08
N PHE A 16 -9.33 -3.55 -24.76
CA PHE A 16 -10.50 -4.17 -24.14
C PHE A 16 -11.79 -3.45 -24.56
N TRP A 17 -12.93 -4.12 -24.40
CA TRP A 17 -14.24 -3.53 -24.72
C TRP A 17 -14.60 -2.34 -23.82
N TRP A 18 -14.32 -2.48 -22.52
CA TRP A 18 -14.58 -1.45 -21.53
C TRP A 18 -13.54 -1.49 -20.42
N VAL A 19 -13.13 -0.33 -19.95
CA VAL A 19 -12.20 -0.19 -18.81
C VAL A 19 -12.62 1.01 -18.00
N GLY A 20 -12.93 0.82 -16.72
CA GLY A 20 -13.35 1.96 -15.91
C GLY A 20 -13.31 1.72 -14.42
N PHE A 21 -13.69 2.75 -13.71
CA PHE A 21 -13.72 2.75 -12.26
C PHE A 21 -15.11 3.06 -11.74
N TYR A 22 -15.47 2.38 -10.67
CA TYR A 22 -16.60 2.74 -9.83
C TYR A 22 -16.10 3.10 -8.44
N ARG A 23 -16.52 4.24 -7.90
CA ARG A 23 -16.14 4.68 -6.56
C ARG A 23 -17.29 4.47 -5.58
N VAL A 24 -16.95 4.02 -4.37
CA VAL A 24 -17.90 3.92 -3.27
C VAL A 24 -18.32 5.34 -2.85
N LYS A 25 -19.60 5.65 -2.97
CA LYS A 25 -20.24 6.89 -2.52
C LYS A 25 -21.64 6.58 -2.00
N GLU A 26 -21.99 7.11 -0.83
CA GLU A 26 -23.34 6.96 -0.27
C GLU A 26 -23.84 5.50 -0.30
N ASN A 27 -22.98 4.56 0.06
CA ASN A 27 -23.25 3.13 0.08
C ASN A 27 -23.62 2.52 -1.29
N GLN A 28 -23.14 3.10 -2.38
CA GLN A 28 -23.25 2.60 -3.75
C GLN A 28 -21.91 2.76 -4.48
N LEU A 29 -21.69 1.94 -5.50
CA LEU A 29 -20.67 2.15 -6.50
C LEU A 29 -21.20 3.14 -7.54
N VAL A 30 -20.51 4.26 -7.72
CA VAL A 30 -20.86 5.32 -8.65
C VAL A 30 -19.84 5.38 -9.77
N LEU A 31 -20.30 5.37 -11.01
CA LEU A 31 -19.48 5.45 -12.21
C LEU A 31 -18.51 6.63 -12.10
N SER A 32 -17.27 6.37 -12.41
CA SER A 32 -16.13 7.28 -12.34
C SER A 32 -15.39 7.26 -13.67
N PRO A 33 -14.18 7.76 -13.85
CA PRO A 33 -13.52 7.76 -15.15
C PRO A 33 -13.49 6.39 -15.82
N PHE A 34 -13.86 6.34 -17.10
CA PHE A 34 -13.88 5.11 -17.89
C PHE A 34 -13.57 5.39 -19.38
N GLN A 35 -13.32 4.32 -20.12
CA GLN A 35 -13.17 4.25 -21.56
C GLN A 35 -14.07 3.13 -22.08
N GLY A 36 -14.82 3.39 -23.16
CA GLY A 36 -15.74 2.44 -23.76
C GLY A 36 -17.18 2.98 -23.90
N PRO A 37 -18.14 2.14 -24.25
CA PRO A 37 -19.54 2.50 -24.39
C PRO A 37 -20.21 2.86 -23.05
N LEU A 38 -21.47 3.26 -23.11
CA LEU A 38 -22.28 3.60 -21.95
C LEU A 38 -22.35 2.43 -20.96
N ALA A 39 -22.28 2.76 -19.67
CA ALA A 39 -22.30 1.80 -18.57
C ALA A 39 -23.31 2.18 -17.47
N CYS A 40 -23.57 1.28 -16.54
CA CYS A 40 -24.42 1.51 -15.39
C CYS A 40 -23.86 2.66 -14.55
N THR A 41 -24.70 3.62 -14.18
CA THR A 41 -24.24 4.79 -13.41
C THR A 41 -24.10 4.52 -11.92
N ARG A 42 -24.84 3.53 -11.39
CA ARG A 42 -24.85 3.14 -9.98
C ARG A 42 -25.04 1.64 -9.84
N ILE A 43 -24.28 1.02 -8.93
CA ILE A 43 -24.34 -0.42 -8.61
C ILE A 43 -24.41 -0.58 -7.10
N GLY A 44 -25.36 -1.40 -6.63
CA GLY A 44 -25.55 -1.68 -5.20
C GLY A 44 -24.49 -2.62 -4.62
N PHE A 45 -24.29 -2.58 -3.31
CA PHE A 45 -23.43 -3.50 -2.58
C PHE A 45 -23.84 -4.95 -2.79
N GLY A 46 -22.90 -5.81 -3.21
CA GLY A 46 -23.15 -7.23 -3.51
C GLY A 46 -23.99 -7.49 -4.76
N LYS A 47 -24.17 -6.51 -5.66
CA LYS A 47 -24.93 -6.66 -6.91
C LYS A 47 -24.00 -6.69 -8.12
N GLY A 48 -24.24 -7.64 -9.03
CA GLY A 48 -23.37 -7.87 -10.17
C GLY A 48 -21.94 -8.24 -9.77
N VAL A 49 -21.02 -8.22 -10.73
CA VAL A 49 -19.61 -8.55 -10.48
C VAL A 49 -18.93 -7.46 -9.66
N CYS A 50 -19.10 -6.18 -10.06
CA CYS A 50 -18.55 -5.04 -9.35
C CYS A 50 -18.99 -4.96 -7.87
N GLY A 51 -20.31 -5.12 -7.60
CA GLY A 51 -20.82 -5.10 -6.24
C GLY A 51 -20.36 -6.30 -5.42
N THR A 52 -20.14 -7.45 -6.06
CA THR A 52 -19.61 -8.66 -5.43
C THR A 52 -18.13 -8.46 -5.06
N ALA A 53 -17.32 -7.93 -5.97
CA ALA A 53 -15.91 -7.61 -5.68
C ALA A 53 -15.78 -6.63 -4.50
N TRP A 54 -16.66 -5.63 -4.42
CA TRP A 54 -16.72 -4.72 -3.29
C TRP A 54 -17.09 -5.43 -1.99
N LYS A 55 -18.12 -6.29 -2.01
CA LYS A 55 -18.61 -7.03 -0.82
C LYS A 55 -17.59 -8.03 -0.29
N GLU A 56 -16.96 -8.78 -1.20
CA GLU A 56 -16.01 -9.84 -0.83
C GLU A 56 -14.59 -9.29 -0.61
N ALA A 57 -14.35 -8.02 -0.97
CA ALA A 57 -13.06 -7.34 -0.85
C ALA A 57 -11.92 -8.15 -1.51
N ARG A 58 -12.19 -8.76 -2.67
CA ARG A 58 -11.23 -9.53 -3.47
C ARG A 58 -11.49 -9.36 -4.97
N THR A 59 -10.47 -9.62 -5.76
CA THR A 59 -10.58 -9.68 -7.21
C THR A 59 -11.52 -10.80 -7.63
N ILE A 60 -12.41 -10.49 -8.59
CA ILE A 60 -13.34 -11.45 -9.19
C ILE A 60 -12.97 -11.63 -10.65
N LEU A 61 -12.68 -12.87 -11.02
CA LEU A 61 -12.47 -13.31 -12.41
C LEU A 61 -13.75 -13.99 -12.91
N VAL A 62 -14.31 -13.50 -14.02
CA VAL A 62 -15.52 -14.05 -14.64
C VAL A 62 -15.19 -14.49 -16.06
N PRO A 63 -14.97 -15.79 -16.27
CA PRO A 63 -14.64 -16.34 -17.58
C PRO A 63 -15.78 -16.19 -18.60
N ASP A 64 -17.02 -16.24 -18.13
CA ASP A 64 -18.24 -16.05 -18.89
C ASP A 64 -19.31 -15.32 -18.04
N VAL A 65 -19.63 -14.09 -18.42
CA VAL A 65 -20.57 -13.23 -17.67
C VAL A 65 -21.98 -13.81 -17.62
N GLU A 66 -22.38 -14.63 -18.61
CA GLU A 66 -23.72 -15.25 -18.63
C GLU A 66 -23.86 -16.31 -17.52
N THR A 67 -22.77 -16.87 -17.05
CA THR A 67 -22.76 -17.87 -15.97
C THR A 67 -22.64 -17.26 -14.58
N PHE A 68 -22.37 -15.95 -14.46
CA PHE A 68 -22.18 -15.32 -13.16
C PHE A 68 -23.52 -15.04 -12.49
N PRO A 69 -23.77 -15.56 -11.26
CA PRO A 69 -25.05 -15.39 -10.57
C PRO A 69 -25.36 -13.91 -10.27
N GLY A 70 -26.45 -13.41 -10.83
CA GLY A 70 -26.88 -12.03 -10.63
C GLY A 70 -26.07 -10.99 -11.42
N HIS A 71 -25.40 -11.42 -12.50
CA HIS A 71 -24.77 -10.51 -13.45
C HIS A 71 -25.72 -9.39 -13.90
N ILE A 72 -25.21 -8.16 -13.92
CA ILE A 72 -25.94 -6.99 -14.42
C ILE A 72 -25.37 -6.67 -15.80
N ALA A 73 -26.09 -7.02 -16.84
CA ALA A 73 -25.70 -6.75 -18.21
C ALA A 73 -25.77 -5.24 -18.51
N CYS A 74 -24.67 -4.52 -18.32
CA CYS A 74 -24.55 -3.12 -18.75
C CYS A 74 -24.33 -3.01 -20.27
N SER A 75 -23.79 -4.08 -20.89
CA SER A 75 -23.62 -4.22 -22.35
C SER A 75 -23.86 -5.67 -22.76
N SER A 76 -24.47 -5.87 -23.91
CA SER A 76 -24.66 -7.19 -24.51
C SER A 76 -23.40 -7.75 -25.19
N ALA A 77 -22.36 -6.93 -25.32
CA ALA A 77 -21.09 -7.33 -25.97
C ALA A 77 -20.07 -7.87 -24.98
N SER A 78 -20.21 -7.61 -23.69
CA SER A 78 -19.32 -8.17 -22.67
C SER A 78 -19.50 -9.68 -22.55
N ARG A 79 -18.39 -10.44 -22.61
CA ARG A 79 -18.37 -11.90 -22.54
C ARG A 79 -17.57 -12.41 -21.35
N SER A 80 -16.49 -11.72 -20.98
CA SER A 80 -15.74 -11.99 -19.75
C SER A 80 -15.39 -10.69 -19.06
N GLU A 81 -15.18 -10.74 -17.74
CA GLU A 81 -15.01 -9.56 -16.90
C GLU A 81 -13.98 -9.85 -15.80
N ILE A 82 -13.19 -8.85 -15.46
CA ILE A 82 -12.37 -8.84 -14.24
C ILE A 82 -12.66 -7.59 -13.44
N VAL A 83 -12.93 -7.74 -12.15
CA VAL A 83 -13.14 -6.62 -11.24
C VAL A 83 -12.16 -6.69 -10.08
N VAL A 84 -11.38 -5.61 -9.92
CA VAL A 84 -10.33 -5.50 -8.89
C VAL A 84 -10.71 -4.43 -7.86
N PRO A 85 -10.88 -4.79 -6.58
CA PRO A 85 -11.15 -3.81 -5.53
C PRO A 85 -9.93 -2.97 -5.21
N LEU A 86 -10.13 -1.66 -5.06
CA LEU A 86 -9.11 -0.70 -4.66
C LEU A 86 -9.31 -0.31 -3.20
N PHE A 87 -8.25 -0.46 -2.42
CA PHE A 87 -8.30 -0.23 -0.98
C PHE A 87 -7.77 1.14 -0.59
N ARG A 88 -8.29 1.68 0.49
CA ARG A 88 -7.74 2.83 1.20
C ARG A 88 -8.00 2.68 2.68
N ARG A 89 -6.92 2.63 3.48
CA ARG A 89 -6.98 2.37 4.93
C ARG A 89 -7.69 1.06 5.27
N GLY A 90 -7.47 0.01 4.47
CA GLY A 90 -8.07 -1.31 4.68
C GLY A 90 -9.52 -1.45 4.19
N GLU A 91 -10.16 -0.39 3.68
CA GLU A 91 -11.52 -0.43 3.14
C GLU A 91 -11.54 -0.29 1.62
N VAL A 92 -12.46 -0.97 0.96
CA VAL A 92 -12.67 -0.81 -0.49
C VAL A 92 -13.30 0.56 -0.75
N TYR A 93 -12.59 1.45 -1.45
CA TYR A 93 -13.09 2.78 -1.81
C TYR A 93 -13.50 2.91 -3.28
N ALA A 94 -13.08 1.96 -4.11
CA ALA A 94 -13.40 1.88 -5.53
C ALA A 94 -13.19 0.46 -6.04
N VAL A 95 -13.66 0.18 -7.24
CA VAL A 95 -13.29 -0.98 -8.03
C VAL A 95 -12.79 -0.55 -9.41
N LEU A 96 -11.81 -1.27 -9.96
CA LEU A 96 -11.44 -1.23 -11.37
C LEU A 96 -12.17 -2.39 -12.04
N ASP A 97 -12.92 -2.08 -13.08
CA ASP A 97 -13.73 -2.99 -13.84
C ASP A 97 -13.25 -3.02 -15.29
N ILE A 98 -13.08 -4.21 -15.86
CA ILE A 98 -12.61 -4.40 -17.23
C ILE A 98 -13.43 -5.50 -17.88
N ASP A 99 -14.05 -5.18 -19.01
CA ASP A 99 -14.84 -6.10 -19.83
C ASP A 99 -14.14 -6.44 -21.14
N SER A 100 -14.32 -7.67 -21.59
CA SER A 100 -13.88 -8.16 -22.89
C SER A 100 -15.04 -8.75 -23.69
N GLU A 101 -14.99 -8.60 -25.03
CA GLU A 101 -15.91 -9.25 -25.97
C GLU A 101 -15.61 -10.76 -26.17
N HIS A 102 -14.53 -11.26 -25.56
CA HIS A 102 -14.09 -12.65 -25.67
C HIS A 102 -14.28 -13.39 -24.35
N LEU A 103 -14.57 -14.67 -24.42
CA LEU A 103 -14.60 -15.54 -23.24
C LEU A 103 -13.19 -15.79 -22.72
N ASN A 104 -13.05 -16.04 -21.43
CA ASN A 104 -11.79 -16.42 -20.78
C ASN A 104 -10.61 -15.47 -21.09
N THR A 105 -10.87 -14.17 -21.18
CA THR A 105 -9.82 -13.18 -21.51
C THR A 105 -8.84 -13.01 -20.35
N PHE A 106 -9.32 -13.09 -19.11
CA PHE A 106 -8.56 -12.73 -17.91
C PHE A 106 -8.15 -13.96 -17.11
N ASP A 107 -6.93 -13.94 -16.57
CA ASP A 107 -6.38 -14.98 -15.71
C ASP A 107 -5.78 -14.38 -14.40
N GLU A 108 -5.17 -15.24 -13.59
CA GLU A 108 -4.51 -14.84 -12.33
C GLU A 108 -3.31 -13.89 -12.54
N THR A 109 -2.71 -13.92 -13.73
CA THR A 109 -1.61 -13.01 -14.09
C THR A 109 -2.15 -11.60 -14.24
N ASP A 110 -3.28 -11.46 -14.95
CA ASP A 110 -3.98 -10.17 -15.09
C ASP A 110 -4.42 -9.64 -13.74
N ALA A 111 -5.03 -10.49 -12.91
CA ALA A 111 -5.43 -10.14 -11.55
C ALA A 111 -4.26 -9.59 -10.75
N HIS A 112 -3.11 -10.29 -10.76
CA HIS A 112 -1.90 -9.87 -10.04
C HIS A 112 -1.41 -8.47 -10.46
N TYR A 113 -1.31 -8.21 -11.76
CA TYR A 113 -0.80 -6.92 -12.25
C TYR A 113 -1.81 -5.79 -12.08
N LEU A 114 -3.10 -6.04 -12.28
CA LEU A 114 -4.16 -5.05 -12.07
C LEU A 114 -4.30 -4.67 -10.59
N GLU A 115 -4.15 -5.62 -9.67
CA GLU A 115 -4.08 -5.33 -8.24
C GLU A 115 -2.89 -4.42 -7.89
N ARG A 116 -1.72 -4.61 -8.51
CA ARG A 116 -0.56 -3.71 -8.33
C ARG A 116 -0.87 -2.30 -8.84
N ILE A 117 -1.54 -2.15 -9.98
CA ILE A 117 -2.02 -0.86 -10.48
C ILE A 117 -3.00 -0.23 -9.48
N GLY A 118 -3.94 -1.03 -8.94
CA GLY A 118 -4.89 -0.60 -7.92
C GLY A 118 -4.21 -0.06 -6.66
N ARG A 119 -3.21 -0.75 -6.15
CA ARG A 119 -2.40 -0.30 -5.00
C ARG A 119 -1.68 1.02 -5.27
N THR A 120 -1.09 1.16 -6.46
CA THR A 120 -0.43 2.40 -6.87
C THR A 120 -1.41 3.58 -6.92
N LEU A 121 -2.62 3.37 -7.41
CA LEU A 121 -3.70 4.38 -7.44
C LEU A 121 -4.18 4.77 -6.05
N SER A 122 -4.24 3.82 -5.14
CA SER A 122 -4.65 4.03 -3.75
C SER A 122 -3.60 4.80 -2.94
N GLY A 123 -2.36 4.81 -3.39
CA GLY A 123 -1.20 5.30 -2.63
C GLY A 123 -0.85 4.39 -1.45
N GLU A 124 -1.38 3.17 -1.44
CA GLU A 124 -1.07 2.13 -0.47
C GLU A 124 0.00 1.21 -1.08
N ASN A 125 1.25 1.57 -0.90
CA ASN A 125 2.34 0.65 -1.16
C ASN A 125 2.35 -0.40 -0.04
N ARG A 126 2.25 -1.67 -0.41
CA ARG A 126 2.41 -2.75 0.57
C ARG A 126 3.85 -2.76 1.04
N MET A 127 4.05 -2.33 2.29
CA MET A 127 5.33 -2.43 2.97
C MET A 127 5.38 -3.75 3.73
N THR A 128 6.44 -4.50 3.54
CA THR A 128 6.77 -5.64 4.38
C THR A 128 7.81 -5.21 5.40
N ILE A 129 7.54 -5.46 6.67
CA ILE A 129 8.49 -5.17 7.75
C ILE A 129 9.02 -6.49 8.27
N ARG A 130 10.35 -6.60 8.32
CA ARG A 130 11.06 -7.73 8.90
C ARG A 130 12.23 -7.27 9.75
N LYS A 131 12.75 -8.16 10.58
CA LYS A 131 14.02 -7.93 11.26
C LYS A 131 15.15 -7.76 10.25
N ALA A 132 16.03 -6.81 10.52
CA ALA A 132 17.24 -6.64 9.74
C ALA A 132 18.21 -7.81 9.96
N SER A 133 18.97 -8.13 8.93
CA SER A 133 20.07 -9.11 8.96
C SER A 133 21.41 -8.41 8.78
N PRO A 134 22.54 -9.05 9.12
CA PRO A 134 23.87 -8.46 8.87
C PRO A 134 24.13 -8.07 7.42
N GLY A 135 23.52 -8.77 6.47
CA GLY A 135 23.60 -8.46 5.03
C GLY A 135 22.92 -7.16 4.62
N ASP A 136 22.01 -6.63 5.46
CA ASP A 136 21.28 -5.39 5.16
C ASP A 136 22.08 -4.14 5.61
N LEU A 137 23.13 -4.30 6.42
CA LEU A 137 23.81 -3.19 7.09
C LEU A 137 24.30 -2.10 6.12
N ASP A 138 24.86 -2.46 4.99
CA ASP A 138 25.35 -1.49 4.01
C ASP A 138 24.19 -0.64 3.46
N ARG A 139 23.08 -1.28 3.11
CA ARG A 139 21.88 -0.60 2.64
C ARG A 139 21.28 0.32 3.71
N LEU A 140 21.28 -0.09 4.96
CA LEU A 140 20.80 0.73 6.07
C LEU A 140 21.64 1.99 6.23
N MET A 141 22.97 1.87 6.13
CA MET A 141 23.86 3.04 6.22
C MET A 141 23.63 4.01 5.07
N GLU A 142 23.37 3.54 3.84
CA GLU A 142 22.96 4.39 2.72
C GLU A 142 21.68 5.16 3.02
N ILE A 143 20.66 4.49 3.58
CA ILE A 143 19.37 5.12 3.96
C ILE A 143 19.61 6.20 5.02
N PHE A 144 20.44 5.94 6.03
CA PHE A 144 20.78 6.94 7.02
C PHE A 144 21.54 8.14 6.43
N ASP A 145 22.41 7.90 5.45
CA ASP A 145 23.10 8.99 4.72
C ASP A 145 22.13 9.86 3.93
N ILE A 146 21.15 9.25 3.28
CA ILE A 146 20.09 9.97 2.56
C ILE A 146 19.26 10.81 3.55
N ALA A 147 18.85 10.21 4.66
CA ALA A 147 18.06 10.89 5.68
C ALA A 147 18.82 12.08 6.30
N ARG A 148 20.13 11.94 6.59
CA ARG A 148 20.97 13.05 7.08
C ARG A 148 21.04 14.20 6.08
N ARG A 149 21.27 13.91 4.78
CA ARG A 149 21.28 14.94 3.74
C ARG A 149 19.93 15.65 3.64
N PHE A 150 18.84 14.92 3.73
CA PHE A 150 17.50 15.51 3.73
C PHE A 150 17.29 16.44 4.93
N MET A 151 17.63 16.02 6.15
CA MET A 151 17.52 16.85 7.36
C MET A 151 18.34 18.14 7.23
N GLN A 152 19.56 18.05 6.72
CA GLN A 152 20.42 19.23 6.49
C GLN A 152 19.78 20.20 5.50
N SER A 153 19.22 19.70 4.40
CA SER A 153 18.58 20.52 3.35
C SER A 153 17.28 21.19 3.80
N THR A 154 16.60 20.63 4.82
CA THR A 154 15.31 21.13 5.34
C THR A 154 15.43 21.97 6.60
N GLY A 155 16.64 22.36 7.00
CA GLY A 155 16.89 23.25 8.14
C GLY A 155 17.05 22.52 9.48
N ASN A 156 17.04 21.19 9.51
CA ASN A 156 17.27 20.38 10.72
C ASN A 156 18.72 19.84 10.76
N ALA A 157 19.71 20.73 10.61
CA ALA A 157 21.12 20.38 10.49
C ALA A 157 21.73 19.83 11.79
N ASN A 158 21.10 20.07 12.94
CA ASN A 158 21.62 19.69 14.25
C ASN A 158 21.18 18.30 14.71
N GLN A 159 20.26 17.67 14.01
CA GLN A 159 19.86 16.29 14.27
C GLN A 159 20.78 15.31 13.51
N TRP A 160 21.17 14.23 14.16
CA TRP A 160 22.06 13.21 13.60
C TRP A 160 23.40 13.77 13.10
N ILE A 161 24.04 14.59 13.92
CA ILE A 161 25.39 15.11 13.66
C ILE A 161 26.48 14.04 13.82
N ASN A 162 27.69 14.34 13.36
CA ASN A 162 28.88 13.49 13.52
C ASN A 162 28.70 12.05 12.99
N GLY A 163 27.95 11.90 11.90
CA GLY A 163 27.74 10.62 11.28
C GLY A 163 26.79 9.67 12.03
N TYR A 164 26.06 10.19 13.02
CA TYR A 164 25.04 9.37 13.71
C TYR A 164 23.90 8.95 12.77
N PRO A 165 23.36 7.70 12.91
CA PRO A 165 23.88 6.62 13.74
C PRO A 165 25.15 6.00 13.13
N GLN A 166 26.11 5.66 13.98
CA GLN A 166 27.32 5.00 13.57
C GLN A 166 27.06 3.54 13.14
N ARG A 167 27.88 3.04 12.26
CA ARG A 167 27.77 1.68 11.69
C ARG A 167 27.78 0.60 12.78
N GLU A 168 28.64 0.74 13.76
CA GLU A 168 28.79 -0.20 14.88
C GLU A 168 27.53 -0.23 15.77
N LEU A 169 26.85 0.90 15.91
CA LEU A 169 25.58 0.98 16.63
C LEU A 169 24.50 0.20 15.90
N ILE A 170 24.35 0.41 14.59
CA ILE A 170 23.35 -0.31 13.79
C ILE A 170 23.65 -1.80 13.71
N ALA A 171 24.93 -2.19 13.57
CA ALA A 171 25.33 -3.60 13.61
C ALA A 171 24.88 -4.28 14.92
N ARG A 172 25.07 -3.60 16.06
CA ARG A 172 24.61 -4.09 17.36
C ARG A 172 23.09 -4.21 17.46
N GLU A 173 22.34 -3.22 16.95
CA GLU A 173 20.88 -3.27 16.93
C GLU A 173 20.36 -4.41 16.03
N ILE A 174 21.10 -4.78 14.99
CA ILE A 174 20.80 -5.96 14.16
C ILE A 174 21.05 -7.25 14.96
N GLU A 175 22.21 -7.37 15.62
CA GLU A 175 22.56 -8.53 16.43
C GLU A 175 21.55 -8.78 17.56
N THR A 176 21.07 -7.72 18.19
CA THR A 176 20.05 -7.78 19.25
C THR A 176 18.62 -7.92 18.73
N SER A 177 18.42 -7.98 17.41
CA SER A 177 17.11 -8.07 16.76
C SER A 177 16.18 -6.86 17.01
N HIS A 178 16.73 -5.71 17.34
CA HIS A 178 15.98 -4.47 17.52
C HIS A 178 15.80 -3.70 16.21
N CYS A 179 16.70 -3.87 15.23
CA CYS A 179 16.64 -3.17 13.96
C CYS A 179 15.71 -3.90 12.98
N HIS A 180 14.87 -3.11 12.31
CA HIS A 180 13.90 -3.59 11.32
C HIS A 180 14.06 -2.85 9.99
N VAL A 181 13.73 -3.53 8.90
CA VAL A 181 13.71 -2.97 7.55
C VAL A 181 12.29 -2.93 7.02
N CYS A 182 12.02 -1.90 6.23
CA CYS A 182 10.80 -1.77 5.43
C CYS A 182 11.16 -2.08 3.98
N GLU A 183 10.57 -3.12 3.42
CA GLU A 183 10.70 -3.51 2.02
C GLU A 183 9.48 -3.07 1.23
N ASN A 184 9.70 -2.57 0.03
CA ASN A 184 8.64 -2.31 -0.93
C ASN A 184 8.19 -3.62 -1.61
N GLU A 185 7.22 -3.54 -2.51
CA GLU A 185 6.66 -4.70 -3.23
C GLU A 185 7.68 -5.47 -4.10
N THR A 186 8.80 -4.84 -4.45
CA THR A 186 9.88 -5.48 -5.21
C THR A 186 10.96 -6.10 -4.33
N GLY A 187 10.79 -6.07 -3.00
CA GLY A 187 11.75 -6.57 -2.03
C GLY A 187 12.94 -5.64 -1.79
N GLN A 188 12.87 -4.39 -2.27
CA GLN A 188 13.92 -3.40 -2.00
C GLN A 188 13.71 -2.77 -0.63
N ILE A 189 14.78 -2.65 0.16
CA ILE A 189 14.76 -1.95 1.43
C ILE A 189 14.69 -0.44 1.15
N VAL A 190 13.58 0.19 1.58
CA VAL A 190 13.28 1.61 1.37
C VAL A 190 13.20 2.40 2.67
N GLY A 191 13.24 1.73 3.80
CA GLY A 191 13.22 2.33 5.12
C GLY A 191 13.74 1.41 6.21
N THR A 192 13.98 1.97 7.39
CA THR A 192 14.46 1.26 8.58
C THR A 192 14.02 1.96 9.85
N PHE A 193 13.95 1.23 10.94
CA PHE A 193 13.74 1.74 12.29
C PHE A 193 14.26 0.75 13.32
N CYS A 194 14.49 1.22 14.55
CA CYS A 194 14.77 0.36 15.69
C CYS A 194 13.56 0.34 16.63
N PHE A 195 13.16 -0.85 17.07
CA PHE A 195 12.08 -1.08 18.04
C PHE A 195 12.69 -1.75 19.26
N ILE A 196 12.87 -0.96 20.34
CA ILE A 196 13.73 -1.29 21.47
C ILE A 196 12.87 -1.39 22.73
N PRO A 197 12.95 -2.50 23.50
CA PRO A 197 12.24 -2.57 24.78
C PRO A 197 12.82 -1.57 25.79
N GLY A 198 11.92 -0.89 26.52
CA GLY A 198 12.27 -0.03 27.63
C GLY A 198 12.78 -0.81 28.86
N PRO A 199 13.26 -0.10 29.91
CA PRO A 199 13.34 1.35 29.99
C PRO A 199 14.49 1.96 29.17
N ASP A 200 14.21 3.06 28.50
CA ASP A 200 15.24 3.82 27.77
C ASP A 200 15.80 4.92 28.68
N PRO A 201 17.14 5.00 28.87
CA PRO A 201 17.75 6.00 29.72
C PRO A 201 17.44 7.44 29.33
N THR A 202 17.18 7.71 28.04
CA THR A 202 16.86 9.07 27.54
C THR A 202 15.49 9.57 28.00
N TYR A 203 14.60 8.68 28.45
CA TYR A 203 13.27 8.98 28.95
C TYR A 203 13.12 8.78 30.46
N SER A 204 14.24 8.66 31.19
CA SER A 204 14.24 8.55 32.66
C SER A 204 13.77 9.82 33.36
N TYR A 205 13.83 10.96 32.65
CA TYR A 205 13.36 12.26 33.14
C TYR A 205 12.34 12.86 32.14
N ILE A 206 11.21 13.30 32.67
CA ILE A 206 10.17 14.05 31.93
C ILE A 206 10.07 15.43 32.56
N GLU A 207 10.31 16.48 31.75
CA GLU A 207 10.40 17.87 32.26
C GLU A 207 9.03 18.42 32.72
N ASP A 208 7.99 18.22 31.90
CA ASP A 208 6.63 18.73 32.20
C ASP A 208 5.60 17.60 32.06
N GLY A 209 5.61 16.65 32.99
CA GLY A 209 4.66 15.55 32.98
C GLY A 209 5.13 14.33 33.77
N THR A 210 4.36 13.26 33.69
CA THR A 210 4.68 11.96 34.29
C THR A 210 4.28 10.85 33.33
N TRP A 211 4.93 9.70 33.47
CA TRP A 211 4.45 8.48 32.80
C TRP A 211 3.03 8.16 33.25
N PRO A 212 2.14 7.74 32.33
CA PRO A 212 0.74 7.42 32.70
C PRO A 212 0.63 6.19 33.59
N ASN A 213 1.59 5.27 33.55
CA ASN A 213 1.69 4.05 34.35
C ASN A 213 3.11 3.51 34.32
N ASP A 214 3.37 2.41 35.03
CA ASP A 214 4.66 1.70 35.08
C ASP A 214 4.67 0.44 34.17
N GLU A 215 3.77 0.36 33.19
CA GLU A 215 3.71 -0.77 32.28
C GLU A 215 4.94 -0.85 31.37
N PRO A 216 5.37 -2.06 30.98
CA PRO A 216 6.45 -2.22 30.01
C PRO A 216 6.13 -1.50 28.69
N TYR A 217 7.11 -0.82 28.13
CA TYR A 217 6.95 -0.07 26.89
C TYR A 217 8.08 -0.35 25.90
N TYR A 218 7.87 0.04 24.67
CA TYR A 218 8.87 0.03 23.62
C TYR A 218 9.11 1.43 23.08
N VAL A 219 10.32 1.66 22.59
CA VAL A 219 10.70 2.94 21.99
C VAL A 219 11.03 2.71 20.51
N ILE A 220 10.49 3.60 19.68
CA ILE A 220 10.79 3.61 18.25
C ILE A 220 11.91 4.62 18.02
N HIS A 221 13.09 4.13 17.65
CA HIS A 221 14.26 4.95 17.38
C HIS A 221 14.65 4.91 15.89
N ARG A 222 15.31 5.97 15.43
CA ARG A 222 16.06 6.03 14.17
C ARG A 222 15.22 5.66 12.96
N ILE A 223 13.96 6.12 12.89
CA ILE A 223 13.14 5.96 11.67
C ILE A 223 13.79 6.75 10.55
N ALA A 224 14.09 6.07 9.45
CA ALA A 224 14.65 6.64 8.25
C ALA A 224 14.07 6.00 6.99
N SER A 225 14.08 6.76 5.89
CA SER A 225 13.70 6.28 4.57
C SER A 225 14.59 6.89 3.49
N ASP A 226 14.67 6.23 2.34
CA ASP A 226 15.37 6.74 1.17
C ASP A 226 14.55 7.75 0.34
N GLY A 227 13.29 8.02 0.76
CA GLY A 227 12.39 8.94 0.09
C GLY A 227 11.69 8.39 -1.17
N SER A 228 12.01 7.18 -1.60
CA SER A 228 11.41 6.56 -2.80
C SER A 228 9.94 6.20 -2.64
N CYS A 229 9.51 5.92 -1.39
CA CYS A 229 8.14 5.54 -1.06
C CYS A 229 7.54 6.46 -0.02
N LYS A 230 6.23 6.75 -0.14
CA LYS A 230 5.47 7.50 0.87
C LYS A 230 4.89 6.56 1.93
N GLY A 231 4.68 7.09 3.14
CA GLY A 231 3.97 6.38 4.21
C GLY A 231 4.82 5.42 5.04
N ILE A 232 6.16 5.40 4.87
CA ILE A 232 7.07 4.50 5.61
C ILE A 232 6.93 4.70 7.12
N ALA A 233 6.99 5.94 7.61
CA ALA A 233 6.85 6.21 9.04
C ALA A 233 5.53 5.69 9.61
N LYS A 234 4.42 5.87 8.87
CA LYS A 234 3.12 5.33 9.28
C LYS A 234 3.15 3.80 9.33
N ALA A 235 3.70 3.15 8.31
CA ALA A 235 3.80 1.68 8.27
C ALA A 235 4.65 1.14 9.44
N CYS A 236 5.76 1.81 9.79
CA CYS A 236 6.58 1.46 10.95
C CYS A 236 5.79 1.56 12.26
N ILE A 237 5.08 2.67 12.47
CA ILE A 237 4.27 2.91 13.67
C ILE A 237 3.13 1.89 13.78
N ASP A 238 2.37 1.68 12.70
CA ASP A 238 1.26 0.71 12.67
C ASP A 238 1.77 -0.71 12.98
N TRP A 239 2.93 -1.09 12.42
CA TRP A 239 3.55 -2.37 12.72
C TRP A 239 3.96 -2.48 14.21
N CYS A 240 4.60 -1.45 14.76
CA CYS A 240 5.00 -1.43 16.18
C CYS A 240 3.77 -1.60 17.10
N TYR A 241 2.66 -0.91 16.81
CA TYR A 241 1.41 -1.08 17.55
C TYR A 241 0.86 -2.51 17.47
N SER A 242 1.07 -3.20 16.36
CA SER A 242 0.63 -4.60 16.22
C SER A 242 1.47 -5.61 17.00
N GLN A 243 2.63 -5.19 17.53
CA GLN A 243 3.52 -6.03 18.34
C GLN A 243 3.30 -5.86 19.85
N CYS A 244 2.58 -4.81 20.25
CA CYS A 244 2.15 -4.53 21.61
C CYS A 244 0.70 -4.95 21.80
#